data_85441cbc395df1176ecd99e564c733c3
#
_entry.id   85441cbc395df1176ecd99e564c733c3
#
_cell.length_a   1.000
_cell.length_b   1.000
_cell.length_c   1.000
_cell.angle_alpha   90.00
_cell.angle_beta   90.00
_cell.angle_gamma   90.00
#
_symmetry.space_group_name_H-M   'P 1'
#
loop_
_entity.id
_entity.type
_entity.pdbx_description
1 polymer ?
#
loop_
_entity_poly.entity_id
_entity_poly.type
_entity_poly.pdbx_seq_one_letter_code
_entity_poly.pdbx_strand_id
1 'polypeptide(L)'
;MVNQRMLGLGTARSVIRELFEYGKQRSAVVGAENVFDFSLGNPSVPAPDAINETAIRILREQPELIHCYTSAQGDAAARQRFADSLNRRFQGSYTADQFYITVGAAASLCCVFNGLTCPGDEFIVFAPYFPEYKVFIEGAGAKMVLIPPEIEHFQIAFDTRERAITPH
;
A
#
# COMPACT_ATOMS: atom_id res chain seq x y z
N MET A 1 -27.27 12.17 7.42
CA MET A 1 -26.45 13.22 6.80
C MET A 1 -25.15 12.56 6.36
N VAL A 2 -24.76 12.65 5.09
CA VAL A 2 -23.56 12.00 4.53
C VAL A 2 -22.51 13.09 4.27
N ASN A 3 -21.24 12.81 4.58
CA ASN A 3 -20.13 13.67 4.24
C ASN A 3 -19.98 13.73 2.71
N GLN A 4 -20.24 14.88 2.11
CA GLN A 4 -20.26 15.04 0.65
C GLN A 4 -18.91 14.81 -0.02
N ARG A 5 -17.80 15.15 0.66
CA ARG A 5 -16.45 14.84 0.20
C ARG A 5 -16.22 13.33 0.11
N MET A 6 -16.59 12.59 1.16
CA MET A 6 -16.44 11.15 1.20
C MET A 6 -17.36 10.45 0.19
N LEU A 7 -18.57 11.00 -0.01
CA LEU A 7 -19.47 10.51 -1.05
C LEU A 7 -18.84 10.70 -2.44
N GLY A 8 -18.25 11.86 -2.72
CA GLY A 8 -17.56 12.13 -3.98
C GLY A 8 -16.40 11.16 -4.24
N LEU A 9 -15.57 10.91 -3.23
CA LEU A 9 -14.48 9.92 -3.32
C LEU A 9 -15.00 8.50 -3.56
N GLY A 10 -16.10 8.11 -2.91
CA GLY A 10 -16.67 6.76 -3.05
C GLY A 10 -17.45 6.55 -4.35
N THR A 11 -17.94 7.61 -4.97
CA THR A 11 -18.66 7.54 -6.26
C THR A 11 -17.74 7.70 -7.47
N ALA A 12 -16.52 8.21 -7.29
CA ALA A 12 -15.52 8.24 -8.35
C ALA A 12 -15.10 6.81 -8.74
N ARG A 13 -15.40 6.44 -9.98
CA ARG A 13 -15.05 5.10 -10.48
C ARG A 13 -13.54 5.00 -10.70
N SER A 14 -12.95 3.91 -10.21
CA SER A 14 -11.55 3.56 -10.51
C SER A 14 -11.47 2.87 -11.86
N VAL A 15 -10.75 3.45 -12.79
CA VAL A 15 -10.49 2.86 -14.13
C VAL A 15 -9.88 1.46 -14.00
N ILE A 16 -9.01 1.23 -13.01
CA ILE A 16 -8.40 -0.08 -12.75
C ILE A 16 -9.47 -1.12 -12.41
N ARG A 17 -10.44 -0.76 -11.56
CA ARG A 17 -11.54 -1.67 -11.20
C ARG A 17 -12.48 -1.91 -12.40
N GLU A 18 -12.75 -0.90 -13.19
CA GLU A 18 -13.55 -1.07 -14.41
C GLU A 18 -12.87 -2.02 -15.41
N LEU A 19 -11.55 -1.90 -15.60
CA LEU A 19 -10.77 -2.80 -16.44
C LEU A 19 -10.77 -4.23 -15.90
N PHE A 20 -10.64 -4.41 -14.59
CA PHE A 20 -10.70 -5.72 -13.95
C PHE A 20 -12.06 -6.40 -14.15
N GLU A 21 -13.15 -5.68 -13.92
CA GLU A 21 -14.50 -6.22 -14.15
C GLU A 21 -14.76 -6.51 -15.65
N TYR A 22 -14.25 -5.65 -16.52
CA TYR A 22 -14.28 -5.93 -17.98
C TYR A 22 -13.49 -7.19 -18.33
N GLY A 23 -12.30 -7.37 -17.76
CA GLY A 23 -11.49 -8.58 -17.95
C GLY A 23 -12.24 -9.86 -17.56
N LYS A 24 -12.93 -9.85 -16.42
CA LYS A 24 -13.80 -10.97 -15.99
C LYS A 24 -14.92 -11.26 -16.98
N GLN A 25 -15.63 -10.22 -17.42
CA GLN A 25 -16.71 -10.36 -18.38
C GLN A 25 -16.18 -10.90 -19.72
N ARG A 26 -15.03 -10.41 -20.16
CA ARG A 26 -14.40 -10.87 -21.40
C ARG A 26 -13.96 -12.32 -21.30
N SER A 27 -13.40 -12.74 -20.17
CA SER A 27 -13.00 -14.14 -19.92
C SER A 27 -14.16 -15.12 -20.01
N ALA A 28 -15.34 -14.70 -19.58
CA ALA A 28 -16.55 -15.53 -19.70
C ALA A 28 -17.01 -15.74 -21.16
N VAL A 29 -16.60 -14.87 -22.09
CA VAL A 29 -16.99 -14.93 -23.50
C VAL A 29 -15.94 -15.64 -24.34
N VAL A 30 -14.67 -15.37 -24.12
CA VAL A 30 -13.58 -15.85 -24.99
C VAL A 30 -12.70 -16.94 -24.38
N GLY A 31 -12.95 -17.31 -23.11
CA GLY A 31 -12.09 -18.19 -22.31
C GLY A 31 -11.05 -17.41 -21.54
N ALA A 32 -10.77 -17.84 -20.31
CA ALA A 32 -9.81 -17.17 -19.42
C ALA A 32 -8.38 -17.21 -19.98
N GLU A 33 -8.04 -18.26 -20.70
CA GLU A 33 -6.73 -18.45 -21.35
C GLU A 33 -6.46 -17.45 -22.49
N ASN A 34 -7.49 -16.76 -22.97
CA ASN A 34 -7.39 -15.76 -24.03
C ASN A 34 -7.47 -14.32 -23.51
N VAL A 35 -7.43 -14.13 -22.18
CA VAL A 35 -7.46 -12.80 -21.54
C VAL A 35 -6.24 -12.60 -20.68
N PHE A 36 -5.44 -11.62 -21.04
CA PHE A 36 -4.23 -11.21 -20.29
C PHE A 36 -4.57 -9.95 -19.47
N ASP A 37 -4.96 -10.16 -18.21
CA ASP A 37 -5.40 -9.07 -17.33
C ASP A 37 -4.20 -8.49 -16.56
N PHE A 38 -3.84 -7.26 -16.92
CA PHE A 38 -2.80 -6.47 -16.26
C PHE A 38 -3.38 -5.33 -15.40
N SER A 39 -4.67 -5.37 -15.10
CA SER A 39 -5.35 -4.29 -14.36
C SER A 39 -4.99 -4.28 -12.87
N LEU A 40 -4.88 -5.45 -12.24
CA LEU A 40 -4.50 -5.61 -10.83
C LEU A 40 -3.18 -6.36 -10.70
N GLY A 41 -2.36 -5.94 -9.74
CA GLY A 41 -1.07 -6.57 -9.43
C GLY A 41 -1.21 -7.85 -8.61
N ASN A 42 -2.01 -8.81 -9.08
CA ASN A 42 -2.10 -10.12 -8.44
C ASN A 42 -0.82 -10.92 -8.66
N PRO A 43 -0.26 -11.56 -7.61
CA PRO A 43 0.86 -12.47 -7.77
C PRO A 43 0.49 -13.63 -8.71
N SER A 44 1.34 -13.89 -9.70
CA SER A 44 1.20 -15.04 -10.61
C SER A 44 1.95 -16.28 -10.12
N VAL A 45 2.79 -16.12 -9.09
CA VAL A 45 3.55 -17.20 -8.47
C VAL A 45 2.93 -17.51 -7.11
N PRO A 46 2.64 -18.79 -6.80
CA PRO A 46 2.10 -19.17 -5.49
C PRO A 46 3.09 -18.83 -4.37
N ALA A 47 2.57 -18.57 -3.17
CA ALA A 47 3.41 -18.41 -2.00
C ALA A 47 4.20 -19.72 -1.74
N PRO A 48 5.45 -19.63 -1.23
CA PRO A 48 6.19 -20.82 -0.83
C PRO A 48 5.40 -21.67 0.15
N ASP A 49 5.47 -23.01 0.00
CA ASP A 49 4.74 -23.96 0.84
C ASP A 49 5.00 -23.76 2.34
N ALA A 50 6.22 -23.40 2.70
CA ALA A 50 6.62 -23.09 4.07
C ALA A 50 5.75 -21.99 4.75
N ILE A 51 5.14 -21.08 3.98
CA ILE A 51 4.21 -20.06 4.53
C ILE A 51 2.92 -20.73 4.97
N ASN A 52 2.34 -21.56 4.10
CA ASN A 52 1.11 -22.29 4.39
C ASN A 52 1.30 -23.29 5.55
N GLU A 53 2.38 -24.05 5.52
CA GLU A 53 2.74 -25.00 6.59
C GLU A 53 2.92 -24.29 7.93
N THR A 54 3.60 -23.13 7.94
CA THR A 54 3.80 -22.34 9.15
C THR A 54 2.47 -21.79 9.67
N ALA A 55 1.60 -21.27 8.82
CA ALA A 55 0.29 -20.79 9.21
C ALA A 55 -0.58 -21.91 9.82
N ILE A 56 -0.61 -23.09 9.18
CA ILE A 56 -1.32 -24.28 9.68
C ILE A 56 -0.75 -24.72 11.04
N ARG A 57 0.56 -24.75 11.18
CA ARG A 57 1.23 -25.12 12.42
C ARG A 57 0.85 -24.17 13.56
N ILE A 58 0.94 -22.86 13.34
CA ILE A 58 0.59 -21.85 14.35
C ILE A 58 -0.89 -21.98 14.77
N LEU A 59 -1.79 -22.15 13.82
CA LEU A 59 -3.22 -22.35 14.10
C LEU A 59 -3.50 -23.59 14.96
N ARG A 60 -2.72 -24.65 14.78
CA ARG A 60 -2.88 -25.90 15.54
C ARG A 60 -2.20 -25.87 16.92
N GLU A 61 -1.00 -25.30 16.98
CA GLU A 61 -0.15 -25.35 18.18
C GLU A 61 -0.40 -24.18 19.13
N GLN A 62 -0.89 -23.05 18.62
CA GLN A 62 -1.07 -21.81 19.39
C GLN A 62 -2.46 -21.17 19.14
N PRO A 63 -3.57 -21.94 19.22
CA PRO A 63 -4.88 -21.44 18.85
C PRO A 63 -5.36 -20.26 19.72
N GLU A 64 -5.00 -20.24 21.00
CA GLU A 64 -5.38 -19.16 21.91
C GLU A 64 -4.59 -17.88 21.58
N LEU A 65 -3.29 -18.00 21.31
CA LEU A 65 -2.42 -16.88 21.03
C LEU A 65 -2.80 -16.16 19.73
N ILE A 66 -3.12 -16.92 18.68
CA ILE A 66 -3.39 -16.36 17.35
C ILE A 66 -4.70 -15.57 17.30
N HIS A 67 -5.63 -15.84 18.22
CA HIS A 67 -6.93 -15.16 18.30
C HIS A 67 -6.98 -14.08 19.38
N CYS A 68 -5.87 -13.82 20.06
CA CYS A 68 -5.77 -12.77 21.07
C CYS A 68 -5.46 -11.40 20.47
N TYR A 69 -5.80 -10.35 21.21
CA TYR A 69 -5.29 -9.01 20.92
C TYR A 69 -3.76 -8.95 21.11
N THR A 70 -3.10 -8.26 20.20
CA THR A 70 -1.69 -7.87 20.37
C THR A 70 -1.58 -6.48 21.01
N SER A 71 -0.35 -6.02 21.27
CA SER A 71 -0.11 -4.61 21.60
C SER A 71 -0.52 -3.72 20.42
N ALA A 72 -0.74 -2.42 20.66
CA ALA A 72 -1.08 -1.46 19.61
C ALA A 72 -0.05 -1.41 18.47
N GLN A 73 1.22 -1.67 18.78
CA GLN A 73 2.30 -1.73 17.79
C GLN A 73 2.40 -3.08 17.05
N GLY A 74 1.62 -4.06 17.47
CA GLY A 74 1.72 -5.44 16.99
C GLY A 74 2.60 -6.32 17.89
N ASP A 75 2.69 -7.60 17.56
CA ASP A 75 3.46 -8.59 18.33
C ASP A 75 4.95 -8.22 18.41
N ALA A 76 5.50 -8.22 19.62
CA ALA A 76 6.88 -7.79 19.88
C ALA A 76 7.92 -8.71 19.21
N ALA A 77 7.65 -10.04 19.19
CA ALA A 77 8.56 -10.98 18.55
C ALA A 77 8.56 -10.82 17.04
N ALA A 78 7.40 -10.55 16.44
CA ALA A 78 7.29 -10.24 15.02
C ALA A 78 8.06 -8.96 14.67
N ARG A 79 7.88 -7.88 15.45
CA ARG A 79 8.61 -6.61 15.27
C ARG A 79 10.14 -6.80 15.36
N GLN A 80 10.60 -7.61 16.32
CA GLN A 80 12.03 -7.94 16.44
C GLN A 80 12.53 -8.70 15.21
N ARG A 81 11.76 -9.64 14.68
CA ARG A 81 12.13 -10.38 13.45
C ARG A 81 12.24 -9.46 12.24
N PHE A 82 11.37 -8.45 12.11
CA PHE A 82 11.50 -7.43 11.08
C PHE A 82 12.78 -6.62 11.24
N ALA A 83 13.09 -6.15 12.46
CA ALA A 83 14.31 -5.42 12.76
C ALA A 83 15.56 -6.26 12.38
N ASP A 84 15.63 -7.51 12.85
CA ASP A 84 16.74 -8.42 12.57
C ASP A 84 16.91 -8.67 11.06
N SER A 85 15.79 -8.83 10.34
CA SER A 85 15.81 -9.06 8.89
C SER A 85 16.36 -7.85 8.12
N LEU A 86 15.90 -6.64 8.46
CA LEU A 86 16.38 -5.42 7.82
C LEU A 86 17.83 -5.13 8.16
N ASN A 87 18.22 -5.33 9.42
CA ASN A 87 19.61 -5.16 9.84
C ASN A 87 20.57 -6.08 9.07
N ARG A 88 20.19 -7.36 8.89
CA ARG A 88 21.00 -8.29 8.09
C ARG A 88 21.07 -7.92 6.62
N ARG A 89 19.97 -7.46 6.03
CA ARG A 89 19.89 -7.21 4.57
C ARG A 89 20.49 -5.87 4.17
N PHE A 90 20.38 -4.86 5.03
CA PHE A 90 20.73 -3.48 4.71
C PHE A 90 21.79 -2.88 5.65
N GLN A 91 22.40 -3.70 6.52
CA GLN A 91 23.42 -3.26 7.49
C GLN A 91 22.93 -2.11 8.38
N GLY A 92 21.63 -2.14 8.73
CA GLY A 92 21.00 -1.15 9.59
C GLY A 92 21.21 -1.44 11.07
N SER A 93 20.64 -0.58 11.92
CA SER A 93 20.62 -0.71 13.38
C SER A 93 19.21 -0.53 13.95
N TYR A 94 18.22 -1.10 13.28
CA TYR A 94 16.82 -1.01 13.71
C TYR A 94 16.56 -1.83 14.96
N THR A 95 15.66 -1.33 15.80
CA THR A 95 15.14 -2.02 16.98
C THR A 95 13.65 -2.30 16.83
N ALA A 96 13.10 -3.25 17.59
CA ALA A 96 11.68 -3.58 17.55
C ALA A 96 10.75 -2.39 17.80
N ASP A 97 11.20 -1.40 18.59
CA ASP A 97 10.39 -0.23 18.96
C ASP A 97 10.18 0.77 17.81
N GLN A 98 10.96 0.62 16.73
CA GLN A 98 10.82 1.44 15.52
C GLN A 98 9.81 0.87 14.52
N PHE A 99 9.15 -0.23 14.86
CA PHE A 99 8.16 -0.88 13.99
C PHE A 99 6.74 -0.78 14.55
N TYR A 100 5.82 -0.51 13.65
CA TYR A 100 4.40 -0.56 13.89
C TYR A 100 3.76 -1.46 12.82
N ILE A 101 3.15 -2.56 13.24
CA ILE A 101 2.54 -3.53 12.31
C ILE A 101 1.11 -3.10 12.01
N THR A 102 0.80 -3.07 10.72
CA THR A 102 -0.54 -2.73 10.22
C THR A 102 -1.10 -3.81 9.32
N VAL A 103 -2.38 -3.73 9.02
CA VAL A 103 -3.07 -4.63 8.07
C VAL A 103 -2.82 -4.13 6.65
N GLY A 104 -1.62 -4.42 6.13
CA GLY A 104 -1.21 -4.07 4.78
C GLY A 104 -0.74 -2.62 4.61
N ALA A 105 -0.15 -2.34 3.43
CA ALA A 105 0.47 -1.06 3.11
C ALA A 105 -0.52 0.12 3.14
N ALA A 106 -1.78 -0.08 2.75
CA ALA A 106 -2.79 0.97 2.77
C ALA A 106 -3.02 1.52 4.19
N ALA A 107 -3.12 0.63 5.18
CA ALA A 107 -3.26 1.03 6.58
C ALA A 107 -2.01 1.75 7.09
N SER A 108 -0.81 1.28 6.71
CA SER A 108 0.46 1.96 7.03
C SER A 108 0.50 3.37 6.48
N LEU A 109 0.15 3.54 5.21
CA LEU A 109 0.13 4.86 4.57
C LEU A 109 -0.89 5.80 5.22
N CYS A 110 -2.09 5.30 5.54
CA CYS A 110 -3.06 6.09 6.30
C CYS A 110 -2.51 6.55 7.66
N CYS A 111 -1.84 5.66 8.40
CA CYS A 111 -1.22 6.01 9.67
C CYS A 111 -0.12 7.08 9.49
N VAL A 112 0.75 6.90 8.51
CA VAL A 112 1.85 7.83 8.23
C VAL A 112 1.32 9.21 7.83
N PHE A 113 0.40 9.27 6.86
CA PHE A 113 -0.16 10.56 6.43
C PHE A 113 -0.91 11.26 7.55
N ASN A 114 -1.76 10.55 8.31
CA ASN A 114 -2.47 11.16 9.43
C ASN A 114 -1.54 11.57 10.58
N GLY A 115 -0.43 10.85 10.79
CA GLY A 115 0.52 11.15 11.85
C GLY A 115 1.50 12.29 11.54
N LEU A 116 1.78 12.53 10.25
CA LEU A 116 2.77 13.52 9.83
C LEU A 116 2.15 14.82 9.29
N THR A 117 0.91 14.79 8.81
CA THR A 117 0.30 15.94 8.14
C THR A 117 -0.06 17.05 9.11
N CYS A 118 0.44 18.24 8.84
CA CYS A 118 0.00 19.51 9.41
C CYS A 118 -0.82 20.33 8.37
N PRO A 119 -1.63 21.30 8.80
CA PRO A 119 -2.37 22.12 7.86
C PRO A 119 -1.47 22.88 6.88
N GLY A 120 -1.69 22.65 5.59
CA GLY A 120 -0.90 23.27 4.51
C GLY A 120 0.19 22.38 3.93
N ASP A 121 0.48 21.22 4.54
CA ASP A 121 1.49 20.30 4.04
C ASP A 121 1.17 19.76 2.64
N GLU A 122 2.23 19.54 1.88
CA GLU A 122 2.19 18.95 0.55
C GLU A 122 3.00 17.64 0.49
N PHE A 123 2.46 16.65 -0.22
CA PHE A 123 3.16 15.40 -0.51
C PHE A 123 3.42 15.27 -2.01
N ILE A 124 4.67 15.11 -2.38
CA ILE A 124 5.06 14.86 -3.77
C ILE A 124 4.85 13.39 -4.11
N VAL A 125 4.16 13.15 -5.21
CA VAL A 125 3.89 11.81 -5.75
C VAL A 125 4.36 11.75 -7.20
N PHE A 126 5.11 10.72 -7.54
CA PHE A 126 5.62 10.50 -8.90
C PHE A 126 4.63 9.64 -9.70
N ALA A 127 4.26 10.08 -10.90
CA ALA A 127 3.46 9.28 -11.82
C ALA A 127 4.36 8.32 -12.63
N PRO A 128 3.85 7.13 -13.02
CA PRO A 128 2.55 6.56 -12.63
C PRO A 128 2.52 6.12 -11.17
N TYR A 129 1.37 6.25 -10.50
CA TYR A 129 1.21 5.97 -9.08
C TYR A 129 -0.08 5.20 -8.81
N PHE A 130 -0.17 4.59 -7.63
CA PHE A 130 -1.37 3.90 -7.17
C PHE A 130 -2.45 4.93 -6.83
N PRO A 131 -3.64 4.90 -7.49
CA PRO A 131 -4.64 5.97 -7.41
C PRO A 131 -5.08 6.33 -5.99
N GLU A 132 -5.09 5.36 -5.09
CA GLU A 132 -5.49 5.55 -3.70
C GLU A 132 -4.55 6.45 -2.89
N TYR A 133 -3.31 6.69 -3.35
CA TYR A 133 -2.41 7.66 -2.68
C TYR A 133 -3.03 9.04 -2.55
N LYS A 134 -3.74 9.50 -3.58
CA LYS A 134 -4.49 10.76 -3.52
C LYS A 134 -5.51 10.75 -2.39
N VAL A 135 -6.25 9.66 -2.25
CA VAL A 135 -7.28 9.51 -1.20
C VAL A 135 -6.66 9.53 0.19
N PHE A 136 -5.52 8.86 0.38
CA PHE A 136 -4.83 8.83 1.67
C PHE A 136 -4.26 10.19 2.05
N ILE A 137 -3.59 10.87 1.11
CA ILE A 137 -2.96 12.18 1.32
C ILE A 137 -4.03 13.25 1.59
N GLU A 138 -5.00 13.39 0.68
CA GLU A 138 -6.05 14.38 0.81
C GLU A 138 -7.03 14.04 1.95
N GLY A 139 -7.17 12.75 2.28
CA GLY A 139 -7.90 12.26 3.44
C GLY A 139 -7.32 12.75 4.75
N ALA A 140 -6.00 12.80 4.86
CA ALA A 140 -5.28 13.33 6.01
C ALA A 140 -5.26 14.87 6.08
N GLY A 141 -5.74 15.58 5.06
CA GLY A 141 -5.80 17.04 5.02
C GLY A 141 -4.62 17.71 4.32
N ALA A 142 -3.70 16.93 3.76
CA ALA A 142 -2.61 17.45 2.93
C ALA A 142 -3.03 17.64 1.47
N LYS A 143 -2.15 18.26 0.69
CA LYS A 143 -2.30 18.40 -0.76
C LYS A 143 -1.34 17.46 -1.49
N MET A 144 -1.83 16.76 -2.50
CA MET A 144 -0.99 15.96 -3.37
C MET A 144 -0.41 16.80 -4.51
N VAL A 145 0.90 16.82 -4.63
CA VAL A 145 1.65 17.45 -5.74
C VAL A 145 2.15 16.34 -6.67
N LEU A 146 1.62 16.29 -7.88
CA LEU A 146 1.93 15.25 -8.85
C LEU A 146 3.10 15.66 -9.74
N ILE A 147 4.13 14.84 -9.79
CA ILE A 147 5.24 14.96 -10.73
C ILE A 147 5.00 13.98 -11.88
N PRO A 148 4.84 14.46 -13.13
CA PRO A 148 4.73 13.59 -14.29
C PRO A 148 6.06 12.84 -14.52
N PRO A 149 6.02 11.61 -15.12
CA PRO A 149 7.22 10.90 -15.48
C PRO A 149 7.93 11.62 -16.64
N GLU A 150 9.23 11.43 -16.73
CA GLU A 150 9.94 11.62 -17.99
C GLU A 150 9.52 10.47 -18.92
N ILE A 151 8.91 10.82 -20.07
CA ILE A 151 8.19 9.84 -20.90
C ILE A 151 9.14 8.91 -21.65
N GLU A 152 10.29 9.40 -22.09
CA GLU A 152 11.20 8.65 -22.94
C GLU A 152 11.84 7.47 -22.23
N HIS A 153 12.25 7.65 -20.96
CA HIS A 153 12.93 6.63 -20.18
C HIS A 153 12.18 6.21 -18.91
N PHE A 154 11.01 6.77 -18.64
CA PHE A 154 10.22 6.57 -17.42
C PHE A 154 11.03 6.84 -16.13
N GLN A 155 11.90 7.82 -16.17
CA GLN A 155 12.70 8.25 -15.03
C GLN A 155 12.00 9.40 -14.28
N ILE A 156 12.50 9.68 -13.08
CA ILE A 156 12.04 10.83 -12.30
C ILE A 156 12.54 12.10 -12.98
N ALA A 157 11.62 13.01 -13.33
CA ALA A 157 11.96 14.33 -13.86
C ALA A 157 12.50 15.22 -12.72
N PHE A 158 13.79 15.15 -12.44
CA PHE A 158 14.43 15.81 -11.29
C PHE A 158 14.22 17.33 -11.29
N ASP A 159 14.36 17.99 -12.44
CA ASP A 159 14.13 19.43 -12.56
C ASP A 159 12.70 19.83 -12.24
N THR A 160 11.72 18.99 -12.61
CA THR A 160 10.30 19.19 -12.29
C THR A 160 10.06 18.96 -10.80
N ARG A 161 10.71 17.95 -10.21
CA ARG A 161 10.66 17.70 -8.78
C ARG A 161 11.20 18.89 -7.98
N GLU A 162 12.37 19.41 -8.34
CA GLU A 162 12.99 20.54 -7.62
C GLU A 162 12.10 21.77 -7.64
N ARG A 163 11.48 22.08 -8.79
CA ARG A 163 10.52 23.19 -8.91
C ARG A 163 9.21 23.00 -8.15
N ALA A 164 8.89 21.76 -7.83
CA ALA A 164 7.67 21.42 -7.09
C ALA A 164 7.86 21.43 -5.57
N ILE A 165 9.10 21.52 -5.09
CA ILE A 165 9.39 21.62 -3.65
C ILE A 165 9.00 23.04 -3.17
N THR A 166 8.12 23.07 -2.18
CA THR A 166 7.68 24.30 -1.51
C THR A 166 8.17 24.30 -0.05
N PRO A 167 8.00 25.40 0.69
CA PRO A 167 8.28 25.41 2.13
C PRO A 167 7.32 24.57 3.00
N HIS A 168 6.33 23.94 2.36
CA HIS A 168 5.26 23.19 3.04
C HIS A 168 5.40 21.68 2.91
#